data_8a683a4fb10a93ebc10e05eaaedbb684
#
_entry.id   8a683a4fb10a93ebc10e05eaaedbb684
#
_cell.length_a   1.000
_cell.length_b   1.000
_cell.length_c   1.000
_cell.angle_alpha   90.00
_cell.angle_beta   90.00
_cell.angle_gamma   90.00
#
_symmetry.space_group_name_H-M   'P 1'
#
loop_
_entity.id
_entity.type
_entity.pdbx_description
1 polymer ?
#
loop_
_entity_poly.entity_id
_entity_poly.type
_entity_poly.pdbx_seq_one_letter_code
_entity_poly.pdbx_strand_id
1 'polypeptide(L)'
;MTVKERITALREVMAEKKIDAYLVPTDDFHASEYVGEYFKCRKYITGFTGSAGRAVIMQDMAGLWTDGRYFIQAAAQLEGTDVELFKMGEPDVPTVHQFLEEKLGEGMCLGFDGRTVSAEEADELAELLAKKGATLQTDSDLVGEIWEDRPALSCEPVMELDVKWAGESRADKCARIRKSMEEKGADGFVLTSLDDIAWLLNLSLIHISEPTRHAQI
;
A
#
# COMPACT_ATOMS: atom_id res chain seq x y z
N MET A 1 -3.57 16.20 14.89
CA MET A 1 -2.32 16.67 14.21
C MET A 1 -2.65 17.07 12.79
N THR A 2 -2.10 18.21 12.31
CA THR A 2 -2.11 18.61 10.89
C THR A 2 -1.14 17.73 10.07
N VAL A 3 -1.23 17.76 8.74
CA VAL A 3 -0.29 17.03 7.86
C VAL A 3 1.16 17.46 8.15
N LYS A 4 1.42 18.77 8.32
CA LYS A 4 2.78 19.27 8.64
C LYS A 4 3.32 18.71 9.96
N GLU A 5 2.48 18.67 11.00
CA GLU A 5 2.86 18.10 12.30
C GLU A 5 3.15 16.60 12.19
N ARG A 6 2.36 15.84 11.40
CA ARG A 6 2.58 14.41 11.17
C ARG A 6 3.89 14.16 10.43
N ILE A 7 4.18 14.94 9.38
CA ILE A 7 5.45 14.86 8.65
C ILE A 7 6.63 15.19 9.55
N THR A 8 6.50 16.21 10.41
CA THR A 8 7.54 16.56 11.38
C THR A 8 7.79 15.41 12.35
N ALA A 9 6.73 14.85 12.95
CA ALA A 9 6.86 13.71 13.85
C ALA A 9 7.48 12.48 13.16
N LEU A 10 7.10 12.19 11.90
CA LEU A 10 7.71 11.09 11.13
C LEU A 10 9.21 11.32 10.91
N ARG A 11 9.62 12.55 10.56
CA ARG A 11 11.02 12.91 10.38
C ARG A 11 11.85 12.75 11.65
N GLU A 12 11.28 13.04 12.82
CA GLU A 12 11.93 12.82 14.11
C GLU A 12 12.21 11.34 14.34
N VAL A 13 11.22 10.47 14.13
CA VAL A 13 11.38 9.00 14.24
C VAL A 13 12.36 8.46 13.19
N MET A 14 12.29 8.97 11.94
CA MET A 14 13.25 8.62 10.89
C MET A 14 14.68 8.96 11.31
N ALA A 15 14.91 10.14 11.87
CA ALA A 15 16.24 10.56 12.33
C ALA A 15 16.78 9.67 13.48
N GLU A 16 15.93 9.31 14.45
CA GLU A 16 16.29 8.39 15.54
C GLU A 16 16.72 7.01 15.01
N LYS A 17 16.03 6.53 13.96
CA LYS A 17 16.28 5.21 13.34
C LYS A 17 17.30 5.27 12.20
N LYS A 18 17.85 6.44 11.90
CA LYS A 18 18.83 6.67 10.81
C LYS A 18 18.28 6.25 9.44
N ILE A 19 17.03 6.63 9.17
CA ILE A 19 16.35 6.44 7.89
C ILE A 19 16.31 7.80 7.18
N ASP A 20 16.85 7.89 5.98
CA ASP A 20 16.96 9.13 5.20
C ASP A 20 15.74 9.38 4.31
N ALA A 21 15.11 8.32 3.81
CA ALA A 21 13.86 8.36 3.07
C ALA A 21 12.90 7.28 3.60
N TYR A 22 11.61 7.58 3.67
CA TYR A 22 10.59 6.62 4.07
C TYR A 22 9.48 6.54 3.03
N LEU A 23 9.28 5.35 2.46
CA LEU A 23 8.25 5.08 1.46
C LEU A 23 6.95 4.63 2.15
N VAL A 24 5.83 5.28 1.79
CA VAL A 24 4.49 4.95 2.28
C VAL A 24 3.58 4.63 1.09
N PRO A 25 3.36 3.36 0.76
CA PRO A 25 2.48 2.96 -0.33
C PRO A 25 0.99 3.06 0.06
N THR A 26 0.12 2.81 -0.91
CA THR A 26 -1.31 2.55 -0.70
C THR A 26 -1.54 1.05 -0.84
N ASP A 27 -1.13 0.28 0.14
CA ASP A 27 -1.23 -1.18 0.11
C ASP A 27 -1.57 -1.72 1.50
N ASP A 28 -2.12 -2.93 1.53
CA ASP A 28 -2.28 -3.76 2.72
C ASP A 28 -1.32 -4.97 2.66
N PHE A 29 -1.47 -5.92 3.57
CA PHE A 29 -0.63 -7.13 3.61
C PHE A 29 -0.84 -8.09 2.43
N HIS A 30 -1.82 -7.83 1.56
CA HIS A 30 -2.19 -8.67 0.43
C HIS A 30 -2.08 -7.95 -0.92
N ALA A 31 -1.58 -6.70 -0.92
CA ALA A 31 -1.58 -5.82 -2.09
C ALA A 31 -2.99 -5.64 -2.70
N SER A 32 -4.00 -5.46 -1.83
CA SER A 32 -5.39 -5.29 -2.25
C SER A 32 -5.63 -3.93 -2.89
N GLU A 33 -6.52 -3.87 -3.89
CA GLU A 33 -6.92 -2.60 -4.53
C GLU A 33 -7.58 -1.62 -3.53
N TYR A 34 -8.35 -2.16 -2.58
CA TYR A 34 -9.06 -1.38 -1.56
C TYR A 34 -8.56 -1.78 -0.18
N VAL A 35 -7.93 -0.82 0.48
CA VAL A 35 -7.33 -1.05 1.81
C VAL A 35 -8.25 -0.61 2.94
N GLY A 36 -8.29 -1.38 4.02
CA GLY A 36 -8.98 -1.04 5.24
C GLY A 36 -8.40 0.21 5.93
N GLU A 37 -9.15 0.81 6.87
CA GLU A 37 -8.75 2.06 7.53
C GLU A 37 -7.39 1.97 8.24
N TYR A 38 -7.03 0.79 8.78
CA TYR A 38 -5.73 0.53 9.40
C TYR A 38 -4.55 0.80 8.46
N PHE A 39 -4.72 0.51 7.17
CA PHE A 39 -3.67 0.62 6.14
C PHE A 39 -3.60 1.98 5.46
N LYS A 40 -4.45 2.95 5.83
CA LYS A 40 -4.49 4.27 5.20
C LYS A 40 -3.35 5.20 5.65
N CYS A 41 -2.15 4.64 5.83
CA CYS A 41 -0.94 5.35 6.25
C CYS A 41 -0.60 6.51 5.33
N ARG A 42 -0.66 6.32 4.00
CA ARG A 42 -0.43 7.39 3.02
C ARG A 42 -1.45 8.51 3.17
N LYS A 43 -2.75 8.19 3.34
CA LYS A 43 -3.79 9.20 3.61
C LYS A 43 -3.50 9.96 4.91
N TYR A 44 -3.09 9.27 5.96
CA TYR A 44 -2.75 9.88 7.23
C TYR A 44 -1.59 10.86 7.09
N ILE A 45 -0.48 10.45 6.46
CA ILE A 45 0.73 11.27 6.39
C ILE A 45 0.61 12.44 5.40
N THR A 46 -0.15 12.31 4.31
CA THR A 46 -0.25 13.34 3.25
C THR A 46 -1.56 14.12 3.25
N GLY A 47 -2.62 13.62 3.86
CA GLY A 47 -3.98 14.16 3.73
C GLY A 47 -4.67 13.79 2.41
N PHE A 48 -3.99 13.17 1.45
CA PHE A 48 -4.57 12.80 0.17
C PHE A 48 -5.45 11.54 0.31
N THR A 49 -6.70 11.61 -0.17
CA THR A 49 -7.72 10.57 0.02
C THR A 49 -7.98 9.68 -1.21
N GLY A 50 -7.33 9.93 -2.35
CA GLY A 50 -7.45 9.08 -3.55
C GLY A 50 -7.01 7.64 -3.27
N SER A 51 -7.52 6.67 -4.03
CA SER A 51 -7.25 5.24 -3.80
C SER A 51 -5.89 4.77 -4.33
N ALA A 52 -5.22 5.55 -5.18
CA ALA A 52 -3.92 5.19 -5.74
C ALA A 52 -2.89 6.29 -5.51
N GLY A 53 -1.70 5.91 -5.06
CA GLY A 53 -0.56 6.81 -4.87
C GLY A 53 0.45 6.26 -3.88
N ARG A 54 1.64 6.86 -3.93
CA ARG A 54 2.76 6.55 -3.03
C ARG A 54 3.33 7.84 -2.48
N ALA A 55 3.69 7.85 -1.22
CA ALA A 55 4.39 8.99 -0.64
C ALA A 55 5.84 8.62 -0.31
N VAL A 56 6.75 9.56 -0.52
CA VAL A 56 8.13 9.48 -0.04
C VAL A 56 8.37 10.69 0.85
N ILE A 57 8.82 10.43 2.07
CA ILE A 57 9.18 11.46 3.05
C ILE A 57 10.68 11.41 3.27
N MET A 58 11.34 12.58 3.11
CA MET A 58 12.74 12.79 3.44
C MET A 58 12.85 13.93 4.47
N GLN A 59 14.04 14.20 5.00
CA GLN A 59 14.22 15.25 5.99
C GLN A 59 13.89 16.65 5.45
N ASP A 60 14.14 16.90 4.17
CA ASP A 60 14.01 18.21 3.50
C ASP A 60 12.81 18.29 2.54
N MET A 61 12.18 17.16 2.18
CA MET A 61 11.05 17.15 1.26
C MET A 61 10.03 16.07 1.63
N ALA A 62 8.81 16.23 1.13
CA ALA A 62 7.77 15.21 1.13
C ALA A 62 7.07 15.22 -0.23
N GLY A 63 6.93 14.07 -0.86
CA GLY A 63 6.31 13.94 -2.19
C GLY A 63 5.19 12.92 -2.21
N LEU A 64 4.18 13.20 -3.03
CA LEU A 64 3.09 12.27 -3.36
C LEU A 64 3.10 11.99 -4.86
N TRP A 65 3.29 10.75 -5.24
CA TRP A 65 3.12 10.25 -6.61
C TRP A 65 1.71 9.69 -6.77
N THR A 66 0.96 10.18 -7.76
CA THR A 66 -0.37 9.65 -8.11
C THR A 66 -0.61 9.75 -9.62
N ASP A 67 -1.59 9.00 -10.12
CA ASP A 67 -1.93 8.95 -11.55
C ASP A 67 -2.95 10.01 -11.97
N GLY A 68 -3.19 10.12 -13.29
CA GLY A 68 -4.03 11.16 -13.92
C GLY A 68 -5.46 11.25 -13.41
N ARG A 69 -6.00 10.18 -12.84
CA ARG A 69 -7.36 10.18 -12.25
C ARG A 69 -7.46 11.13 -11.05
N TYR A 70 -6.33 11.41 -10.40
CA TYR A 70 -6.29 12.13 -9.13
C TYR A 70 -5.56 13.46 -9.15
N PHE A 71 -5.02 13.93 -10.27
CA PHE A 71 -4.20 15.16 -10.31
C PHE A 71 -4.91 16.39 -9.74
N ILE A 72 -6.19 16.58 -10.08
CA ILE A 72 -6.97 17.72 -9.60
C ILE A 72 -7.26 17.59 -8.11
N GLN A 73 -7.68 16.40 -7.68
CA GLN A 73 -7.98 16.14 -6.27
C GLN A 73 -6.72 16.27 -5.40
N ALA A 74 -5.60 15.68 -5.84
CA ALA A 74 -4.35 15.74 -5.12
C ALA A 74 -3.85 17.19 -4.99
N ALA A 75 -3.86 17.96 -6.08
CA ALA A 75 -3.47 19.37 -6.05
C ALA A 75 -4.27 20.17 -5.00
N ALA A 76 -5.61 19.97 -4.97
CA ALA A 76 -6.47 20.65 -4.00
C ALA A 76 -6.23 20.19 -2.55
N GLN A 77 -6.03 18.87 -2.32
CA GLN A 77 -5.86 18.34 -0.97
C GLN A 77 -4.46 18.55 -0.39
N LEU A 78 -3.45 18.71 -1.24
CA LEU A 78 -2.08 19.00 -0.81
C LEU A 78 -1.80 20.48 -0.62
N GLU A 79 -2.72 21.36 -1.00
CA GLU A 79 -2.54 22.81 -0.82
C GLU A 79 -2.25 23.15 0.64
N GLY A 80 -1.13 23.83 0.88
CA GLY A 80 -0.70 24.24 2.21
C GLY A 80 -0.14 23.12 3.10
N THR A 81 0.09 21.91 2.59
CA THR A 81 0.62 20.77 3.38
C THR A 81 2.15 20.64 3.34
N ASP A 82 2.85 21.33 2.44
CA ASP A 82 4.28 21.16 2.12
C ASP A 82 4.60 19.78 1.50
N VAL A 83 3.59 19.06 0.99
CA VAL A 83 3.75 17.83 0.20
C VAL A 83 3.71 18.19 -1.28
N GLU A 84 4.77 17.89 -2.00
CA GLU A 84 4.88 18.11 -3.45
C GLU A 84 4.11 17.03 -4.23
N LEU A 85 3.39 17.45 -5.29
CA LEU A 85 2.65 16.54 -6.15
C LEU A 85 3.50 16.13 -7.37
N PHE A 86 3.80 14.85 -7.46
CA PHE A 86 4.42 14.23 -8.63
C PHE A 86 3.36 13.55 -9.49
N LYS A 87 3.09 14.12 -10.66
CA LYS A 87 2.06 13.65 -11.61
C LYS A 87 2.61 12.50 -12.45
N MET A 88 2.37 11.27 -12.02
CA MET A 88 2.89 10.07 -12.70
C MET A 88 2.49 10.03 -14.17
N GLY A 89 3.48 9.79 -15.04
CA GLY A 89 3.29 9.69 -16.49
C GLY A 89 3.36 11.02 -17.24
N GLU A 90 3.46 12.15 -16.54
CA GLU A 90 3.73 13.43 -17.20
C GLU A 90 5.22 13.55 -17.57
N PRO A 91 5.57 14.30 -18.66
CA PRO A 91 6.96 14.54 -19.03
C PRO A 91 7.77 15.11 -17.85
N ASP A 92 9.02 14.70 -17.74
CA ASP A 92 9.98 15.17 -16.73
C ASP A 92 9.62 14.85 -15.27
N VAL A 93 8.58 14.05 -15.03
CA VAL A 93 8.22 13.58 -13.68
C VAL A 93 8.86 12.21 -13.45
N PRO A 94 9.81 12.07 -12.50
CA PRO A 94 10.46 10.80 -12.22
C PRO A 94 9.46 9.82 -11.58
N THR A 95 9.63 8.53 -11.84
CA THR A 95 8.98 7.49 -11.04
C THR A 95 9.54 7.51 -9.61
N VAL A 96 8.85 6.87 -8.66
CA VAL A 96 9.36 6.73 -7.28
C VAL A 96 10.76 6.08 -7.28
N HIS A 97 10.98 5.04 -8.07
CA HIS A 97 12.28 4.36 -8.17
C HIS A 97 13.37 5.29 -8.73
N GLN A 98 13.09 6.01 -9.81
CA GLN A 98 14.04 6.99 -10.37
C GLN A 98 14.36 8.11 -9.39
N PHE A 99 13.35 8.59 -8.68
CA PHE A 99 13.53 9.61 -7.66
C PHE A 99 14.42 9.11 -6.50
N LEU A 100 14.14 7.91 -5.98
CA LEU A 100 14.95 7.31 -4.93
C LEU A 100 16.38 7.03 -5.39
N GLU A 101 16.56 6.57 -6.64
CA GLU A 101 17.88 6.37 -7.24
C GLU A 101 18.68 7.68 -7.35
N GLU A 102 18.01 8.79 -7.66
CA GLU A 102 18.65 10.11 -7.74
C GLU A 102 19.02 10.66 -6.35
N LYS A 103 18.12 10.51 -5.38
CA LYS A 103 18.25 11.15 -4.06
C LYS A 103 19.07 10.37 -3.05
N LEU A 104 19.10 9.04 -3.15
CA LEU A 104 19.82 8.20 -2.19
C LEU A 104 21.22 7.86 -2.71
N GLY A 105 22.19 7.97 -1.81
CA GLY A 105 23.62 7.72 -2.09
C GLY A 105 24.28 6.92 -0.98
N GLU A 106 25.60 6.87 -1.02
CA GLU A 106 26.44 6.09 -0.11
C GLU A 106 26.12 6.39 1.36
N GLY A 107 25.87 5.33 2.12
CA GLY A 107 25.58 5.41 3.56
C GLY A 107 24.16 5.82 3.92
N MET A 108 23.31 6.19 2.94
CA MET A 108 21.90 6.52 3.18
C MET A 108 21.02 5.27 3.30
N CYS A 109 19.86 5.41 3.94
CA CYS A 109 18.92 4.33 4.18
C CYS A 109 17.51 4.70 3.69
N LEU A 110 16.91 3.81 2.87
CA LEU A 110 15.47 3.81 2.59
C LEU A 110 14.76 2.91 3.61
N GLY A 111 13.67 3.41 4.20
CA GLY A 111 12.79 2.61 5.07
C GLY A 111 11.38 2.48 4.50
N PHE A 112 10.71 1.39 4.81
CA PHE A 112 9.27 1.20 4.65
C PHE A 112 8.75 0.05 5.53
N ASP A 113 7.43 -0.04 5.72
CA ASP A 113 6.80 -1.21 6.32
C ASP A 113 6.79 -2.38 5.30
N GLY A 114 7.71 -3.34 5.47
CA GLY A 114 7.86 -4.48 4.56
C GLY A 114 6.65 -5.40 4.47
N ARG A 115 5.63 -5.20 5.31
CA ARG A 115 4.36 -5.93 5.22
C ARG A 115 3.45 -5.37 4.13
N THR A 116 3.72 -4.14 3.63
CA THR A 116 2.90 -3.41 2.65
C THR A 116 3.61 -3.19 1.31
N VAL A 117 4.79 -3.77 1.12
CA VAL A 117 5.55 -3.75 -0.13
C VAL A 117 5.80 -5.19 -0.56
N SER A 118 5.62 -5.49 -1.85
CA SER A 118 5.86 -6.85 -2.35
C SER A 118 7.35 -7.23 -2.25
N ALA A 119 7.64 -8.53 -2.12
CA ALA A 119 9.03 -9.01 -2.11
C ALA A 119 9.77 -8.63 -3.39
N GLU A 120 9.11 -8.73 -4.55
CA GLU A 120 9.67 -8.35 -5.86
C GLU A 120 10.10 -6.87 -5.88
N GLU A 121 9.24 -5.96 -5.45
CA GLU A 121 9.58 -4.54 -5.38
C GLU A 121 10.66 -4.24 -4.34
N ALA A 122 10.63 -4.94 -3.19
CA ALA A 122 11.67 -4.80 -2.17
C ALA A 122 13.05 -5.25 -2.70
N ASP A 123 13.09 -6.35 -3.46
CA ASP A 123 14.31 -6.84 -4.09
C ASP A 123 14.82 -5.86 -5.17
N GLU A 124 13.94 -5.33 -6.02
CA GLU A 124 14.28 -4.30 -7.01
C GLU A 124 14.87 -3.04 -6.36
N LEU A 125 14.24 -2.56 -5.28
CA LEU A 125 14.74 -1.40 -4.53
C LEU A 125 16.09 -1.72 -3.86
N ALA A 126 16.25 -2.91 -3.28
CA ALA A 126 17.51 -3.33 -2.67
C ALA A 126 18.65 -3.37 -3.69
N GLU A 127 18.41 -3.93 -4.88
CA GLU A 127 19.39 -3.97 -5.96
C GLU A 127 19.76 -2.56 -6.48
N LEU A 128 18.77 -1.69 -6.63
CA LEU A 128 18.94 -0.31 -7.05
C LEU A 128 19.81 0.46 -6.03
N LEU A 129 19.48 0.35 -4.74
CA LEU A 129 20.17 1.04 -3.67
C LEU A 129 21.61 0.51 -3.46
N ALA A 130 21.82 -0.80 -3.57
CA ALA A 130 23.13 -1.40 -3.43
C ALA A 130 24.14 -0.83 -4.46
N LYS A 131 23.71 -0.52 -5.68
CA LYS A 131 24.55 0.12 -6.72
C LYS A 131 25.04 1.51 -6.31
N LYS A 132 24.34 2.16 -5.38
CA LYS A 132 24.65 3.50 -4.88
C LYS A 132 25.34 3.48 -3.51
N GLY A 133 25.54 2.30 -2.91
CA GLY A 133 26.05 2.16 -1.53
C GLY A 133 25.02 2.57 -0.45
N ALA A 134 23.75 2.63 -0.82
CA ALA A 134 22.64 2.87 0.10
C ALA A 134 22.08 1.53 0.63
N THR A 135 21.31 1.59 1.71
CA THR A 135 20.74 0.42 2.39
C THR A 135 19.22 0.47 2.45
N LEU A 136 18.61 -0.68 2.74
CA LEU A 136 17.17 -0.84 2.89
C LEU A 136 16.84 -1.35 4.31
N GLN A 137 15.82 -0.76 4.95
CA GLN A 137 15.26 -1.21 6.23
C GLN A 137 13.75 -1.42 6.09
N THR A 138 13.27 -2.64 6.36
CA THR A 138 11.88 -3.06 6.06
C THR A 138 11.11 -3.55 7.28
N ASP A 139 11.66 -3.41 8.48
CA ASP A 139 11.14 -4.00 9.71
C ASP A 139 10.36 -3.02 10.61
N SER A 140 10.10 -1.80 10.13
CA SER A 140 9.54 -0.73 10.96
C SER A 140 8.37 0.00 10.28
N ASP A 141 7.20 -0.01 10.93
CA ASP A 141 6.03 0.80 10.58
C ASP A 141 6.10 2.17 11.28
N LEU A 142 6.90 3.09 10.72
CA LEU A 142 7.13 4.40 11.34
C LEU A 142 5.88 5.28 11.37
N VAL A 143 4.98 5.15 10.39
CA VAL A 143 3.71 5.87 10.41
C VAL A 143 2.84 5.36 11.56
N GLY A 144 2.85 4.04 11.81
CA GLY A 144 2.17 3.45 12.96
C GLY A 144 2.68 3.93 14.31
N GLU A 145 3.97 4.23 14.43
CA GLU A 145 4.57 4.75 15.68
C GLU A 145 4.07 6.15 16.04
N ILE A 146 3.72 6.97 15.05
CA ILE A 146 3.24 8.36 15.25
C ILE A 146 1.73 8.53 15.16
N TRP A 147 1.00 7.49 14.75
CA TRP A 147 -0.45 7.54 14.56
C TRP A 147 -1.18 7.02 15.81
N GLU A 148 -1.30 7.87 16.83
CA GLU A 148 -1.86 7.50 18.15
C GLU A 148 -3.30 6.95 18.08
N ASP A 149 -4.14 7.54 17.22
CA ASP A 149 -5.54 7.17 17.04
C ASP A 149 -5.77 6.27 15.80
N ARG A 150 -4.74 5.49 15.40
CA ARG A 150 -4.85 4.57 14.28
C ARG A 150 -6.00 3.59 14.49
N PRO A 151 -6.93 3.46 13.53
CA PRO A 151 -7.96 2.44 13.59
C PRO A 151 -7.35 1.04 13.80
N ALA A 152 -7.98 0.22 14.61
CA ALA A 152 -7.54 -1.16 14.80
C ALA A 152 -7.64 -1.95 13.49
N LEU A 153 -6.78 -2.96 13.33
CA LEU A 153 -6.93 -3.95 12.26
C LEU A 153 -8.30 -4.62 12.41
N SER A 154 -9.07 -4.69 11.32
CA SER A 154 -10.39 -5.31 11.36
C SER A 154 -10.30 -6.77 11.78
N CYS A 155 -11.12 -7.13 12.78
CA CYS A 155 -11.32 -8.50 13.25
C CYS A 155 -12.77 -8.94 13.01
N GLU A 156 -13.47 -8.31 12.07
CA GLU A 156 -14.82 -8.69 11.70
C GLU A 156 -14.86 -10.13 11.19
N PRO A 157 -15.89 -10.90 11.58
CA PRO A 157 -16.00 -12.30 11.16
C PRO A 157 -16.20 -12.39 9.65
N VAL A 158 -15.62 -13.40 9.05
CA VAL A 158 -15.80 -13.70 7.63
C VAL A 158 -17.27 -14.08 7.39
N MET A 159 -17.91 -13.43 6.41
CA MET A 159 -19.27 -13.75 6.00
C MET A 159 -19.31 -14.73 4.84
N GLU A 160 -20.10 -15.78 4.95
CA GLU A 160 -20.41 -16.67 3.85
C GLU A 160 -21.43 -16.04 2.90
N LEU A 161 -21.12 -16.03 1.60
CA LEU A 161 -22.03 -15.57 0.57
C LEU A 161 -22.90 -16.73 0.09
N ASP A 162 -24.23 -16.62 0.26
CA ASP A 162 -25.19 -17.63 -0.16
C ASP A 162 -25.07 -17.93 -1.66
N VAL A 163 -25.20 -19.20 -2.04
CA VAL A 163 -25.12 -19.69 -3.43
C VAL A 163 -26.04 -18.97 -4.37
N LYS A 164 -27.21 -18.50 -3.89
CA LYS A 164 -28.15 -17.71 -4.69
C LYS A 164 -27.54 -16.39 -5.23
N TRP A 165 -26.54 -15.85 -4.53
CA TRP A 165 -25.82 -14.66 -4.94
C TRP A 165 -24.50 -14.98 -5.65
N ALA A 166 -23.83 -16.07 -5.18
CA ALA A 166 -22.56 -16.52 -5.76
C ALA A 166 -22.72 -17.26 -7.10
N GLY A 167 -23.94 -17.80 -7.39
CA GLY A 167 -24.25 -18.50 -8.63
C GLY A 167 -23.74 -19.93 -8.72
N GLU A 168 -22.69 -20.29 -7.99
CA GLU A 168 -22.06 -21.62 -7.98
C GLU A 168 -21.64 -21.98 -6.55
N SER A 169 -21.80 -23.26 -6.16
CA SER A 169 -21.40 -23.69 -4.83
C SER A 169 -19.88 -23.72 -4.68
N ARG A 170 -19.38 -23.53 -3.46
CA ARG A 170 -17.96 -23.68 -3.11
C ARG A 170 -17.43 -25.08 -3.50
N ALA A 171 -18.24 -26.13 -3.29
CA ALA A 171 -17.87 -27.48 -3.64
C ALA A 171 -17.65 -27.65 -5.16
N ASP A 172 -18.54 -27.10 -5.98
CA ASP A 172 -18.46 -27.16 -7.44
C ASP A 172 -17.26 -26.35 -7.96
N LYS A 173 -17.02 -25.15 -7.43
CA LYS A 173 -15.84 -24.34 -7.74
C LYS A 173 -14.55 -25.10 -7.43
N CYS A 174 -14.44 -25.68 -6.24
CA CYS A 174 -13.28 -26.49 -5.86
C CYS A 174 -13.10 -27.72 -6.76
N ALA A 175 -14.19 -28.40 -7.13
CA ALA A 175 -14.13 -29.57 -8.05
C ALA A 175 -13.61 -29.14 -9.43
N ARG A 176 -14.08 -28.02 -9.94
CA ARG A 176 -13.64 -27.46 -11.24
C ARG A 176 -12.16 -27.06 -11.23
N ILE A 177 -11.68 -26.45 -10.14
CA ILE A 177 -10.26 -26.12 -10.00
C ILE A 177 -9.41 -27.38 -9.91
N ARG A 178 -9.79 -28.37 -9.09
CA ARG A 178 -9.05 -29.64 -8.98
C ARG A 178 -8.94 -30.37 -10.32
N LYS A 179 -10.02 -30.36 -11.11
CA LYS A 179 -9.98 -30.92 -12.46
C LYS A 179 -8.97 -30.19 -13.35
N SER A 180 -8.95 -28.85 -13.30
CA SER A 180 -7.99 -28.04 -14.05
C SER A 180 -6.55 -28.28 -13.58
N MET A 181 -6.33 -28.53 -12.28
CA MET A 181 -5.03 -28.89 -11.73
C MET A 181 -4.55 -30.24 -12.27
N GLU A 182 -5.44 -31.29 -12.28
CA GLU A 182 -5.13 -32.58 -12.85
C GLU A 182 -4.73 -32.48 -14.33
N GLU A 183 -5.48 -31.70 -15.13
CA GLU A 183 -5.19 -31.46 -16.55
C GLU A 183 -3.83 -30.78 -16.77
N LYS A 184 -3.37 -30.04 -15.79
CA LYS A 184 -2.08 -29.29 -15.81
C LYS A 184 -0.95 -30.03 -15.09
N GLY A 185 -1.22 -31.20 -14.49
CA GLY A 185 -0.24 -31.97 -13.71
C GLY A 185 0.19 -31.23 -12.42
N ALA A 186 -0.68 -30.43 -11.82
CA ALA A 186 -0.40 -29.69 -10.59
C ALA A 186 -1.00 -30.42 -9.38
N ASP A 187 -0.16 -30.72 -8.39
CA ASP A 187 -0.56 -31.36 -7.13
C ASP A 187 -1.03 -30.38 -6.06
N GLY A 188 -0.64 -29.11 -6.18
CA GLY A 188 -0.99 -28.03 -5.25
C GLY A 188 -1.26 -26.74 -6.00
N PHE A 189 -2.14 -25.92 -5.45
CA PHE A 189 -2.43 -24.56 -5.92
C PHE A 189 -2.50 -23.60 -4.74
N VAL A 190 -1.66 -22.56 -4.75
CA VAL A 190 -1.60 -21.54 -3.70
C VAL A 190 -2.34 -20.30 -4.18
N LEU A 191 -3.28 -19.82 -3.38
CA LEU A 191 -4.00 -18.56 -3.58
C LEU A 191 -3.55 -17.56 -2.51
N THR A 192 -3.13 -16.38 -2.93
CA THR A 192 -2.67 -15.29 -2.04
C THR A 192 -3.54 -14.05 -2.14
N SER A 193 -4.24 -13.85 -3.27
CA SER A 193 -5.18 -12.74 -3.46
C SER A 193 -6.44 -12.94 -2.62
N LEU A 194 -6.86 -11.93 -1.86
CA LEU A 194 -8.10 -11.98 -1.07
C LEU A 194 -9.33 -12.17 -1.96
N ASP A 195 -9.35 -11.54 -3.14
CA ASP A 195 -10.46 -11.63 -4.08
C ASP A 195 -10.62 -13.06 -4.62
N ASP A 196 -9.53 -13.72 -5.00
CA ASP A 196 -9.53 -15.10 -5.48
C ASP A 196 -9.96 -16.08 -4.39
N ILE A 197 -9.46 -15.89 -3.16
CA ILE A 197 -9.83 -16.69 -1.99
C ILE A 197 -11.33 -16.52 -1.71
N ALA A 198 -11.81 -15.29 -1.68
CA ALA A 198 -13.22 -14.98 -1.42
C ALA A 198 -14.12 -15.56 -2.51
N TRP A 199 -13.74 -15.42 -3.79
CA TRP A 199 -14.48 -16.01 -4.90
C TRP A 199 -14.57 -17.53 -4.78
N LEU A 200 -13.46 -18.20 -4.55
CA LEU A 200 -13.41 -19.68 -4.46
C LEU A 200 -14.24 -20.20 -3.30
N LEU A 201 -14.16 -19.54 -2.15
CA LEU A 201 -14.79 -20.01 -0.93
C LEU A 201 -16.19 -19.44 -0.69
N ASN A 202 -16.74 -18.64 -1.63
CA ASN A 202 -18.00 -17.91 -1.48
C ASN A 202 -18.01 -17.05 -0.20
N LEU A 203 -16.98 -16.24 -0.02
CA LEU A 203 -16.87 -15.30 1.10
C LEU A 203 -17.15 -13.88 0.63
N SER A 204 -17.73 -13.07 1.52
CA SER A 204 -17.87 -11.64 1.31
C SER A 204 -16.77 -10.90 2.05
N LEU A 205 -16.06 -10.02 1.35
CA LEU A 205 -15.02 -9.13 1.89
C LEU A 205 -15.52 -7.71 2.16
N ILE A 206 -16.78 -7.42 1.87
CA ILE A 206 -17.34 -6.06 1.90
C ILE A 206 -17.18 -5.36 3.27
N HIS A 207 -17.18 -6.11 4.37
CA HIS A 207 -17.00 -5.56 5.71
C HIS A 207 -15.54 -5.28 6.07
N ILE A 208 -14.61 -5.81 5.30
CA ILE A 208 -13.17 -5.70 5.55
C ILE A 208 -12.56 -4.59 4.69
N SER A 209 -12.86 -4.59 3.39
CA SER A 209 -12.23 -3.69 2.43
C SER A 209 -13.07 -2.46 2.07
N GLU A 210 -14.41 -2.55 2.12
CA GLU A 210 -15.30 -1.46 1.73
C GLU A 210 -16.48 -1.23 2.71
N PRO A 211 -16.25 -0.99 4.01
CA PRO A 211 -17.32 -0.87 5.00
C PRO A 211 -18.28 0.29 4.75
N THR A 212 -17.92 1.26 3.93
CA THR A 212 -18.71 2.48 3.64
C THR A 212 -19.46 2.46 2.30
N ARG A 213 -19.23 1.47 1.43
CA ARG A 213 -19.86 1.43 0.11
C ARG A 213 -21.38 1.26 0.14
N HIS A 214 -21.93 0.67 1.20
CA HIS A 214 -23.37 0.54 1.41
C HIS A 214 -24.08 1.83 1.82
N ALA A 215 -23.37 2.87 2.20
CA ALA A 215 -23.97 4.14 2.63
C ALA A 215 -24.31 5.09 1.47
N GLN A 216 -24.05 4.70 0.21
CA GLN A 216 -24.25 5.54 -0.97
C GLN A 216 -25.31 5.04 -1.98
N ILE A 217 -26.18 4.10 -1.58
CA ILE A 217 -27.35 3.69 -2.38
C ILE A 217 -28.62 4.21 -1.74
#